data_818cd946e2fcb077965bb523c51e5045
#
_entry.id   818cd946e2fcb077965bb523c51e5045
#
_cell.length_a   1.000
_cell.length_b   1.000
_cell.length_c   1.000
_cell.angle_alpha   90.00
_cell.angle_beta   90.00
_cell.angle_gamma   90.00
#
_symmetry.space_group_name_H-M   'P 1'
#
loop_
_entity.id
_entity.type
_entity.pdbx_description
1 polymer ?
#
loop_
_entity_poly.entity_id
_entity_poly.type
_entity_poly.pdbx_seq_one_letter_code
_entity_poly.pdbx_strand_id
1 'polypeptide(L)'
;VVGQDEAIDLVRDCILRSRSGLKDENKPIGSFIFLGPTGVGKTELAKTLCESMFDSEKNLVRIDMSEYMEKHSVSRLIGAPPGYVGYDEGGQLTERVRRNPYCVILFDEIEKAHPDVFNILLQVLDDGRLTDNQGRVVDFKNTIIIMTSNIGSTYLLDGIDENGKITKEAENEVMKELKNSFRPEFLNRVDDIVLFKPLQKEELYKIIDMTVSEIENRLKDIGVKINLDEDCKKLILDSTYSFNYGARIIKRYIQKNIETEIATKI
;
A
#
# COMPACT_ATOMS: atom_id res chain seq x y z
N VAL A 1 -8.14 -2.53 -8.84
CA VAL A 1 -8.56 -2.61 -7.43
C VAL A 1 -10.08 -2.63 -7.38
N VAL A 2 -10.67 -3.55 -6.62
CA VAL A 2 -12.13 -3.73 -6.53
C VAL A 2 -12.68 -2.98 -5.32
N GLY A 3 -13.82 -2.28 -5.51
CA GLY A 3 -14.62 -1.69 -4.42
C GLY A 3 -14.04 -0.44 -3.76
N GLN A 4 -13.01 0.18 -4.32
CA GLN A 4 -12.31 1.34 -3.74
C GLN A 4 -12.32 2.55 -4.69
N ASP A 5 -13.44 2.82 -5.36
CA ASP A 5 -13.52 3.84 -6.41
C ASP A 5 -13.19 5.24 -5.88
N GLU A 6 -13.67 5.62 -4.69
CA GLU A 6 -13.37 6.90 -4.05
C GLU A 6 -11.87 7.06 -3.75
N ALA A 7 -11.23 5.99 -3.27
CA ALA A 7 -9.79 5.99 -3.02
C ALA A 7 -8.98 6.13 -4.32
N ILE A 8 -9.41 5.45 -5.39
CA ILE A 8 -8.79 5.54 -6.71
C ILE A 8 -8.92 6.96 -7.28
N ASP A 9 -10.10 7.57 -7.17
CA ASP A 9 -10.37 8.91 -7.66
C ASP A 9 -9.51 9.97 -6.95
N LEU A 10 -9.38 9.92 -5.62
CA LEU A 10 -8.51 10.81 -4.86
C LEU A 10 -7.05 10.74 -5.32
N VAL A 11 -6.52 9.53 -5.46
CA VAL A 11 -5.14 9.31 -5.92
C VAL A 11 -4.96 9.81 -7.34
N ARG A 12 -5.89 9.48 -8.25
CA ARG A 12 -5.88 9.95 -9.64
C ARG A 12 -5.85 11.47 -9.72
N ASP A 13 -6.72 12.15 -8.99
CA ASP A 13 -6.84 13.61 -9.02
C ASP A 13 -5.58 14.31 -8.50
N CYS A 14 -4.94 13.76 -7.46
CA CYS A 14 -3.66 14.26 -6.97
C CYS A 14 -2.56 14.14 -8.04
N ILE A 15 -2.47 12.99 -8.71
CA ILE A 15 -1.48 12.77 -9.78
C ILE A 15 -1.73 13.67 -10.98
N LEU A 16 -2.98 13.89 -11.36
CA LEU A 16 -3.35 14.81 -12.45
C LEU A 16 -2.92 16.24 -12.12
N ARG A 17 -3.15 16.71 -10.89
CA ARG A 17 -2.66 18.03 -10.43
C ARG A 17 -1.14 18.15 -10.53
N SER A 18 -0.41 17.12 -10.14
CA SER A 18 1.05 17.09 -10.22
C SER A 18 1.53 17.16 -11.69
N ARG A 19 0.95 16.34 -12.57
CA ARG A 19 1.34 16.29 -13.99
C ARG A 19 0.98 17.56 -14.79
N SER A 20 -0.03 18.30 -14.35
CA SER A 20 -0.43 19.57 -15.01
C SER A 20 0.44 20.77 -14.61
N GLY A 21 1.49 20.55 -13.79
CA GLY A 21 2.36 21.62 -13.33
C GLY A 21 1.73 22.54 -12.27
N LEU A 22 0.59 22.14 -11.67
CA LEU A 22 -0.06 22.89 -10.59
C LEU A 22 0.55 22.61 -9.21
N LYS A 23 1.39 21.58 -9.09
CA LYS A 23 2.08 21.22 -7.86
C LYS A 23 3.50 21.79 -7.84
N ASP A 24 4.03 22.00 -6.64
CA ASP A 24 5.42 22.39 -6.41
C ASP A 24 6.37 21.32 -6.97
N GLU A 25 7.20 21.71 -7.95
CA GLU A 25 8.15 20.84 -8.64
C GLU A 25 9.27 20.30 -7.71
N ASN A 26 9.42 20.88 -6.52
CA ASN A 26 10.38 20.43 -5.52
C ASN A 26 9.85 19.31 -4.62
N LYS A 27 8.63 18.87 -4.78
CA LYS A 27 8.01 17.81 -3.97
C LYS A 27 7.83 16.51 -4.77
N PRO A 28 7.67 15.37 -4.09
CA PRO A 28 7.27 14.13 -4.75
C PRO A 28 6.01 14.28 -5.58
N ILE A 29 5.79 13.45 -6.61
CA ILE A 29 4.59 13.46 -7.47
C ILE A 29 3.31 13.38 -6.64
N GLY A 30 3.30 12.53 -5.60
CA GLY A 30 2.19 12.39 -4.67
C GLY A 30 2.65 11.76 -3.36
N SER A 31 1.96 12.10 -2.28
CA SER A 31 2.18 11.52 -0.96
C SER A 31 0.85 11.21 -0.30
N PHE A 32 0.67 9.96 0.14
CA PHE A 32 -0.61 9.45 0.62
C PHE A 32 -0.47 8.63 1.89
N ILE A 33 -1.44 8.76 2.79
CA ILE A 33 -1.67 7.80 3.87
C ILE A 33 -2.92 6.98 3.53
N PHE A 34 -2.77 5.67 3.38
CA PHE A 34 -3.85 4.73 3.12
C PHE A 34 -4.29 4.09 4.44
N LEU A 35 -5.49 4.42 4.88
CA LEU A 35 -6.09 3.91 6.12
C LEU A 35 -7.19 2.90 5.82
N GLY A 36 -7.26 1.84 6.60
CA GLY A 36 -8.33 0.87 6.49
C GLY A 36 -7.95 -0.53 6.97
N PRO A 37 -8.91 -1.43 7.04
CA PRO A 37 -8.70 -2.80 7.49
C PRO A 37 -7.68 -3.56 6.65
N THR A 38 -7.22 -4.69 7.15
CA THR A 38 -6.31 -5.56 6.40
C THR A 38 -7.04 -6.22 5.24
N GLY A 39 -6.36 -6.32 4.08
CA GLY A 39 -6.89 -7.07 2.92
C GLY A 39 -7.95 -6.34 2.08
N VAL A 40 -8.11 -5.03 2.24
CA VAL A 40 -9.07 -4.21 1.47
C VAL A 40 -8.49 -3.63 0.17
N GLY A 41 -7.20 -3.86 -0.11
CA GLY A 41 -6.58 -3.44 -1.38
C GLY A 41 -5.56 -2.31 -1.28
N LYS A 42 -5.14 -1.85 -0.09
CA LYS A 42 -4.14 -0.77 0.07
C LYS A 42 -2.85 -1.04 -0.71
N THR A 43 -2.21 -2.18 -0.47
CA THR A 43 -0.99 -2.59 -1.17
C THR A 43 -1.23 -2.87 -2.67
N GLU A 44 -2.42 -3.38 -3.01
CA GLU A 44 -2.81 -3.65 -4.39
C GLU A 44 -2.94 -2.34 -5.20
N LEU A 45 -3.51 -1.29 -4.60
CA LEU A 45 -3.57 0.02 -5.25
C LEU A 45 -2.16 0.59 -5.50
N ALA A 46 -1.23 0.42 -4.54
CA ALA A 46 0.15 0.85 -4.70
C ALA A 46 0.86 0.13 -5.87
N LYS A 47 0.63 -1.19 -6.04
CA LYS A 47 1.17 -1.97 -7.16
C LYS A 47 0.58 -1.54 -8.50
N THR A 48 -0.76 -1.48 -8.59
CA THR A 48 -1.46 -1.05 -9.79
C THR A 48 -1.06 0.37 -10.22
N LEU A 49 -0.88 1.26 -9.23
CA LEU A 49 -0.40 2.61 -9.49
C LEU A 49 1.03 2.60 -10.04
N CYS A 50 1.90 1.78 -9.46
CA CYS A 50 3.28 1.62 -9.92
C CYS A 50 3.34 1.13 -11.38
N GLU A 51 2.56 0.12 -11.72
CA GLU A 51 2.45 -0.39 -13.07
C GLU A 51 1.92 0.67 -14.04
N SER A 52 0.85 1.38 -13.67
CA SER A 52 0.24 2.43 -14.51
C SER A 52 1.14 3.65 -14.73
N MET A 53 1.96 4.00 -13.75
CA MET A 53 2.78 5.22 -13.77
C MET A 53 4.18 4.99 -14.31
N PHE A 54 4.73 3.81 -14.06
CA PHE A 54 6.14 3.47 -14.32
C PHE A 54 6.32 2.15 -15.08
N ASP A 55 5.26 1.66 -15.73
CA ASP A 55 5.23 0.50 -16.65
C ASP A 55 5.70 -0.84 -16.05
N SER A 56 5.92 -0.91 -14.74
CA SER A 56 6.35 -2.15 -14.08
C SER A 56 6.12 -2.14 -12.57
N GLU A 57 5.57 -3.21 -12.03
CA GLU A 57 5.52 -3.44 -10.58
C GLU A 57 6.91 -3.54 -9.93
N LYS A 58 7.97 -3.80 -10.71
CA LYS A 58 9.35 -3.86 -10.21
C LYS A 58 9.86 -2.51 -9.70
N ASN A 59 9.21 -1.43 -10.13
CA ASN A 59 9.50 -0.07 -9.67
C ASN A 59 8.82 0.26 -8.32
N LEU A 60 8.22 -0.74 -7.66
CA LEU A 60 7.69 -0.62 -6.30
C LEU A 60 8.79 -0.91 -5.27
N VAL A 61 9.15 0.11 -4.50
CA VAL A 61 10.05 0.00 -3.35
C VAL A 61 9.19 -0.20 -2.10
N ARG A 62 9.07 -1.44 -1.63
CA ARG A 62 8.32 -1.75 -0.41
C ARG A 62 9.25 -1.81 0.79
N ILE A 63 8.87 -1.14 1.88
CA ILE A 63 9.59 -1.09 3.15
C ILE A 63 8.57 -1.34 4.26
N ASP A 64 8.75 -2.43 5.00
CA ASP A 64 7.91 -2.79 6.15
C ASP A 64 8.42 -2.07 7.39
N MET A 65 7.60 -1.20 7.97
CA MET A 65 7.98 -0.40 9.14
C MET A 65 8.09 -1.20 10.43
N SER A 66 7.58 -2.44 10.47
CA SER A 66 7.83 -3.35 11.58
C SER A 66 9.32 -3.70 11.76
N GLU A 67 10.13 -3.58 10.69
CA GLU A 67 11.58 -3.75 10.73
C GLU A 67 12.33 -2.49 11.23
N TYR A 68 11.63 -1.37 11.40
CA TYR A 68 12.18 -0.04 11.72
C TYR A 68 11.58 0.54 13.01
N MET A 69 11.23 -0.32 13.96
CA MET A 69 10.69 0.06 15.26
C MET A 69 11.76 0.59 16.20
N GLU A 70 13.00 0.15 16.04
CA GLU A 70 14.13 0.49 16.90
C GLU A 70 15.00 1.59 16.26
N LYS A 71 15.53 2.49 17.11
CA LYS A 71 16.36 3.61 16.66
C LYS A 71 17.55 3.18 15.78
N HIS A 72 18.22 2.09 16.12
CA HIS A 72 19.38 1.61 15.36
C HIS A 72 18.99 1.08 13.96
N SER A 73 17.76 0.63 13.76
CA SER A 73 17.31 0.17 12.45
C SER A 73 17.05 1.31 11.46
N VAL A 74 16.79 2.54 11.95
CA VAL A 74 16.51 3.71 11.11
C VAL A 74 17.70 4.06 10.20
N SER A 75 18.93 3.88 10.69
CA SER A 75 20.14 4.10 9.89
C SER A 75 20.21 3.21 8.65
N ARG A 76 19.56 2.06 8.64
CA ARG A 76 19.48 1.20 7.44
C ARG A 76 18.73 1.85 6.28
N LEU A 77 17.86 2.83 6.55
CA LEU A 77 17.12 3.55 5.47
C LEU A 77 18.06 4.48 4.68
N ILE A 78 18.96 5.18 5.38
CA ILE A 78 19.83 6.22 4.82
C ILE A 78 21.31 5.83 4.75
N GLY A 79 21.64 4.63 5.22
CA GLY A 79 23.01 4.11 5.32
C GLY A 79 23.58 4.19 6.73
N ALA A 80 24.60 3.36 7.02
CA ALA A 80 25.34 3.41 8.26
C ALA A 80 26.27 4.64 8.31
N PRO A 81 26.50 5.24 9.49
CA PRO A 81 27.49 6.30 9.64
C PRO A 81 28.92 5.81 9.34
N PRO A 82 29.87 6.71 9.00
CA PRO A 82 31.27 6.35 8.79
C PRO A 82 31.84 5.57 9.97
N GLY A 83 32.54 4.48 9.68
CA GLY A 83 33.17 3.60 10.69
C GLY A 83 32.27 2.49 11.24
N TYR A 84 31.01 2.41 10.83
CA TYR A 84 30.11 1.31 11.19
C TYR A 84 30.02 0.25 10.09
N VAL A 85 29.72 -0.99 10.48
CA VAL A 85 29.50 -2.10 9.55
C VAL A 85 28.33 -1.77 8.63
N GLY A 86 28.49 -1.99 7.32
CA GLY A 86 27.47 -1.67 6.30
C GLY A 86 27.54 -0.25 5.73
N TYR A 87 28.57 0.55 6.09
CA TYR A 87 28.75 1.90 5.51
C TYR A 87 28.82 1.88 3.98
N ASP A 88 29.54 0.92 3.39
CA ASP A 88 29.71 0.82 1.94
C ASP A 88 28.47 0.31 1.20
N GLU A 89 27.52 -0.32 1.91
CA GLU A 89 26.30 -0.85 1.32
C GLU A 89 25.27 0.24 0.98
N GLY A 90 25.38 1.40 1.62
CA GLY A 90 24.41 2.50 1.50
C GLY A 90 23.09 2.23 2.19
N GLY A 91 22.16 3.16 2.09
CA GLY A 91 20.83 3.03 2.70
C GLY A 91 19.84 2.26 1.84
N GLN A 92 19.03 1.42 2.45
CA GLN A 92 18.02 0.61 1.73
C GLN A 92 17.02 1.46 0.94
N LEU A 93 16.61 2.60 1.48
CA LEU A 93 15.74 3.56 0.80
C LEU A 93 16.52 4.38 -0.23
N THR A 94 17.59 5.00 0.21
CA THR A 94 18.37 5.95 -0.62
C THR A 94 19.01 5.29 -1.82
N GLU A 95 19.58 4.09 -1.68
CA GLU A 95 20.17 3.34 -2.82
C GLU A 95 19.12 2.89 -3.84
N ARG A 96 17.95 2.44 -3.38
CA ARG A 96 16.88 2.03 -4.30
C ARG A 96 16.36 3.19 -5.12
N VAL A 97 16.10 4.35 -4.49
CA VAL A 97 15.63 5.56 -5.18
C VAL A 97 16.72 6.13 -6.07
N ARG A 98 17.98 6.14 -5.64
CA ARG A 98 19.11 6.60 -6.46
C ARG A 98 19.27 5.80 -7.74
N ARG A 99 19.09 4.47 -7.67
CA ARG A 99 19.17 3.57 -8.84
C ARG A 99 17.93 3.64 -9.72
N ASN A 100 16.78 3.89 -9.14
CA ASN A 100 15.52 4.00 -9.83
C ASN A 100 14.70 5.17 -9.28
N PRO A 101 14.92 6.39 -9.80
CA PRO A 101 14.24 7.59 -9.30
C PRO A 101 12.76 7.67 -9.68
N TYR A 102 12.30 6.88 -10.64
CA TYR A 102 10.91 6.79 -11.05
C TYR A 102 10.26 5.56 -10.42
N CYS A 103 9.76 5.71 -9.21
CA CYS A 103 9.23 4.58 -8.43
C CYS A 103 8.10 4.98 -7.50
N VAL A 104 7.33 3.99 -7.08
CA VAL A 104 6.43 4.09 -5.94
C VAL A 104 7.13 3.56 -4.71
N ILE A 105 7.14 4.34 -3.64
CA ILE A 105 7.70 3.94 -2.34
C ILE A 105 6.52 3.64 -1.42
N LEU A 106 6.42 2.41 -0.96
CA LEU A 106 5.39 1.93 -0.05
C LEU A 106 5.99 1.66 1.33
N PHE A 107 5.65 2.51 2.29
CA PHE A 107 5.92 2.28 3.71
C PHE A 107 4.73 1.55 4.32
N ASP A 108 4.90 0.26 4.58
CA ASP A 108 3.83 -0.58 5.13
C ASP A 108 3.82 -0.49 6.66
N GLU A 109 2.62 -0.38 7.26
CA GLU A 109 2.41 -0.29 8.72
C GLU A 109 3.18 0.89 9.37
N ILE A 110 2.99 2.10 8.80
CA ILE A 110 3.72 3.33 9.19
C ILE A 110 3.59 3.66 10.68
N GLU A 111 2.51 3.26 11.34
CA GLU A 111 2.29 3.44 12.77
C GLU A 111 3.29 2.71 13.67
N LYS A 112 3.98 1.70 13.12
CA LYS A 112 5.02 0.94 13.84
C LYS A 112 6.41 1.58 13.77
N ALA A 113 6.59 2.56 12.89
CA ALA A 113 7.89 3.18 12.66
C ALA A 113 8.42 3.93 13.89
N HIS A 114 9.74 3.83 14.12
CA HIS A 114 10.40 4.66 15.12
C HIS A 114 10.21 6.16 14.79
N PRO A 115 10.08 7.05 15.77
CA PRO A 115 9.91 8.50 15.55
C PRO A 115 10.92 9.15 14.60
N ASP A 116 12.16 8.67 14.55
CA ASP A 116 13.19 9.20 13.66
C ASP A 116 12.92 8.92 12.17
N VAL A 117 12.11 7.91 11.84
CA VAL A 117 11.65 7.66 10.46
C VAL A 117 10.82 8.84 9.96
N PHE A 118 9.98 9.42 10.81
CA PHE A 118 9.17 10.59 10.44
C PHE A 118 10.02 11.82 10.14
N ASN A 119 11.17 11.99 10.80
CA ASN A 119 12.10 13.08 10.49
C ASN A 119 12.69 12.93 9.08
N ILE A 120 13.00 11.69 8.66
CA ILE A 120 13.43 11.38 7.30
C ILE A 120 12.32 11.67 6.29
N LEU A 121 11.09 11.22 6.60
CA LEU A 121 9.94 11.45 5.73
C LEU A 121 9.61 12.92 5.59
N LEU A 122 9.67 13.71 6.66
CA LEU A 122 9.45 15.17 6.62
C LEU A 122 10.41 15.83 5.62
N GLN A 123 11.70 15.49 5.65
CA GLN A 123 12.67 16.05 4.70
C GLN A 123 12.32 15.68 3.26
N VAL A 124 11.90 14.44 3.01
CA VAL A 124 11.48 14.00 1.66
C VAL A 124 10.22 14.72 1.21
N LEU A 125 9.22 14.87 2.09
CA LEU A 125 7.93 15.50 1.77
C LEU A 125 8.05 17.01 1.56
N ASP A 126 8.97 17.68 2.26
CA ASP A 126 9.17 19.14 2.15
C ASP A 126 10.10 19.50 0.98
N ASP A 127 11.26 18.84 0.87
CA ASP A 127 12.32 19.23 -0.03
C ASP A 127 12.43 18.32 -1.28
N GLY A 128 11.68 17.21 -1.33
CA GLY A 128 11.78 16.21 -2.41
C GLY A 128 13.17 15.59 -2.55
N ARG A 129 13.99 15.63 -1.50
CA ARG A 129 15.35 15.10 -1.47
C ARG A 129 15.74 14.62 -0.08
N LEU A 130 16.72 13.73 -0.05
CA LEU A 130 17.24 13.18 1.19
C LEU A 130 18.75 13.02 1.06
N THR A 131 19.52 13.49 2.04
CA THR A 131 20.96 13.26 2.08
C THR A 131 21.25 11.97 2.84
N ASP A 132 21.97 11.05 2.19
CA ASP A 132 22.38 9.81 2.83
C ASP A 132 23.59 10.01 3.75
N ASN A 133 23.95 8.99 4.52
CA ASN A 133 25.08 9.06 5.44
C ASN A 133 26.46 9.09 4.75
N GLN A 134 26.53 8.95 3.42
CA GLN A 134 27.72 9.16 2.61
C GLN A 134 27.80 10.60 2.05
N GLY A 135 26.86 11.47 2.42
CA GLY A 135 26.79 12.86 1.96
C GLY A 135 26.20 13.03 0.55
N ARG A 136 25.64 11.97 -0.05
CA ARG A 136 25.02 12.05 -1.38
C ARG A 136 23.57 12.52 -1.25
N VAL A 137 23.18 13.46 -2.09
CA VAL A 137 21.81 13.93 -2.19
C VAL A 137 21.04 13.02 -3.15
N VAL A 138 19.97 12.42 -2.66
CA VAL A 138 19.07 11.55 -3.43
C VAL A 138 17.78 12.31 -3.74
N ASP A 139 17.38 12.32 -5.01
CA ASP A 139 16.20 13.03 -5.51
C ASP A 139 14.95 12.14 -5.44
N PHE A 140 13.89 12.63 -4.80
CA PHE A 140 12.58 11.96 -4.63
C PHE A 140 11.46 12.63 -5.42
N LYS A 141 11.75 13.66 -6.23
CA LYS A 141 10.73 14.46 -6.93
C LYS A 141 9.90 13.64 -7.93
N ASN A 142 10.49 12.59 -8.49
CA ASN A 142 9.82 11.70 -9.43
C ASN A 142 9.22 10.44 -8.76
N THR A 143 9.10 10.45 -7.44
CA THR A 143 8.52 9.32 -6.69
C THR A 143 7.08 9.61 -6.26
N ILE A 144 6.35 8.53 -6.01
CA ILE A 144 5.06 8.56 -5.32
C ILE A 144 5.26 7.87 -3.98
N ILE A 145 4.88 8.53 -2.90
CA ILE A 145 5.04 8.02 -1.53
C ILE A 145 3.68 7.55 -1.02
N ILE A 146 3.59 6.30 -0.61
CA ILE A 146 2.40 5.69 -0.02
C ILE A 146 2.78 5.12 1.34
N MET A 147 2.02 5.47 2.35
CA MET A 147 2.15 4.96 3.71
C MET A 147 0.86 4.22 4.05
N THR A 148 0.91 2.94 4.40
CA THR A 148 -0.28 2.20 4.82
C THR A 148 -0.38 2.15 6.34
N SER A 149 -1.59 2.16 6.85
CA SER A 149 -1.86 1.99 8.28
C SER A 149 -3.20 1.29 8.52
N ASN A 150 -3.31 0.64 9.67
CA ASN A 150 -4.54 0.02 10.15
C ASN A 150 -5.20 0.85 11.26
N ILE A 151 -4.70 2.06 11.54
CA ILE A 151 -5.29 2.98 12.51
C ILE A 151 -6.74 3.26 12.12
N GLY A 152 -7.63 3.24 13.10
CA GLY A 152 -9.04 3.51 12.91
C GLY A 152 -9.83 2.44 12.17
N SER A 153 -9.24 1.26 11.91
CA SER A 153 -9.89 0.19 11.15
C SER A 153 -11.20 -0.29 11.77
N THR A 154 -11.32 -0.30 13.10
CA THR A 154 -12.54 -0.70 13.81
C THR A 154 -13.70 0.24 13.49
N TYR A 155 -13.47 1.54 13.45
CA TYR A 155 -14.51 2.51 13.07
C TYR A 155 -14.97 2.34 11.62
N LEU A 156 -14.07 1.97 10.71
CA LEU A 156 -14.41 1.71 9.32
C LEU A 156 -15.18 0.40 9.13
N LEU A 157 -14.92 -0.60 9.97
CA LEU A 157 -15.64 -1.89 9.92
C LEU A 157 -17.12 -1.72 10.31
N ASP A 158 -17.39 -0.89 11.31
CA ASP A 158 -18.74 -0.68 11.86
C ASP A 158 -19.46 0.53 11.23
N GLY A 159 -18.72 1.39 10.51
CA GLY A 159 -19.18 2.69 10.06
C GLY A 159 -19.50 2.74 8.55
N ILE A 160 -20.12 1.70 8.00
CA ILE A 160 -20.59 1.68 6.60
C ILE A 160 -22.10 1.84 6.57
N ASP A 161 -22.59 2.74 5.72
CA ASP A 161 -24.02 2.95 5.51
C ASP A 161 -24.65 1.88 4.59
N GLU A 162 -25.97 1.94 4.41
CA GLU A 162 -26.74 1.02 3.54
C GLU A 162 -26.29 1.05 2.07
N ASN A 163 -25.63 2.13 1.64
CA ASN A 163 -25.13 2.31 0.28
C ASN A 163 -23.64 1.87 0.14
N GLY A 164 -23.06 1.30 1.19
CA GLY A 164 -21.68 0.86 1.21
C GLY A 164 -20.66 2.00 1.28
N LYS A 165 -21.06 3.18 1.77
CA LYS A 165 -20.16 4.34 1.96
C LYS A 165 -19.77 4.48 3.42
N ILE A 166 -18.58 5.04 3.65
CA ILE A 166 -18.11 5.39 4.97
C ILE A 166 -18.95 6.53 5.53
N THR A 167 -19.50 6.35 6.72
CA THR A 167 -20.28 7.41 7.41
C THR A 167 -19.36 8.54 7.87
N LYS A 168 -19.90 9.75 7.98
CA LYS A 168 -19.15 10.92 8.48
C LYS A 168 -18.66 10.74 9.92
N GLU A 169 -19.45 10.04 10.73
CA GLU A 169 -19.09 9.70 12.10
C GLU A 169 -17.85 8.80 12.15
N ALA A 170 -17.83 7.73 11.33
CA ALA A 170 -16.68 6.83 11.22
C ALA A 170 -15.44 7.59 10.71
N GLU A 171 -15.58 8.39 9.67
CA GLU A 171 -14.51 9.22 9.14
C GLU A 171 -13.93 10.14 10.21
N ASN A 172 -14.76 10.82 10.99
CA ASN A 172 -14.33 11.72 12.06
C ASN A 172 -13.55 10.98 13.15
N GLU A 173 -14.00 9.79 13.59
CA GLU A 173 -13.30 9.01 14.60
C GLU A 173 -11.96 8.48 14.08
N VAL A 174 -11.88 8.03 12.82
CA VAL A 174 -10.62 7.65 12.17
C VAL A 174 -9.65 8.82 12.13
N MET A 175 -10.12 10.00 11.72
CA MET A 175 -9.28 11.22 11.64
C MET A 175 -8.81 11.68 13.01
N LYS A 176 -9.62 11.50 14.03
CA LYS A 176 -9.26 11.81 15.43
C LYS A 176 -8.17 10.85 15.93
N GLU A 177 -8.31 9.54 15.68
CA GLU A 177 -7.31 8.56 16.07
C GLU A 177 -5.98 8.77 15.32
N LEU A 178 -6.05 9.12 14.04
CA LEU A 178 -4.89 9.47 13.23
C LEU A 178 -4.13 10.69 13.81
N LYS A 179 -4.85 11.75 14.18
CA LYS A 179 -4.27 12.96 14.81
C LYS A 179 -3.64 12.69 16.17
N ASN A 180 -4.14 11.67 16.89
CA ASN A 180 -3.55 11.24 18.17
C ASN A 180 -2.27 10.40 17.96
N SER A 181 -2.18 9.70 16.83
CA SER A 181 -1.07 8.78 16.52
C SER A 181 0.10 9.46 15.81
N PHE A 182 -0.18 10.53 15.05
CA PHE A 182 0.85 11.23 14.27
C PHE A 182 0.92 12.71 14.61
N ARG A 183 2.12 13.27 14.54
CA ARG A 183 2.33 14.70 14.75
C ARG A 183 1.59 15.51 13.68
N PRO A 184 0.90 16.62 14.05
CA PRO A 184 0.21 17.49 13.10
C PRO A 184 1.12 18.00 11.97
N GLU A 185 2.39 18.26 12.29
CA GLU A 185 3.42 18.67 11.33
C GLU A 185 3.57 17.67 10.20
N PHE A 186 3.59 16.36 10.50
CA PHE A 186 3.69 15.30 9.52
C PHE A 186 2.43 15.17 8.66
N LEU A 187 1.26 15.16 9.30
CA LEU A 187 -0.02 15.06 8.58
C LEU A 187 -0.25 16.22 7.61
N ASN A 188 0.21 17.43 7.95
CA ASN A 188 0.08 18.62 7.10
C ASN A 188 1.00 18.59 5.86
N ARG A 189 1.97 17.68 5.78
CA ARG A 189 2.88 17.53 4.64
C ARG A 189 2.40 16.49 3.63
N VAL A 190 1.49 15.62 4.05
CA VAL A 190 0.91 14.59 3.18
C VAL A 190 -0.16 15.23 2.30
N ASP A 191 -0.17 14.88 1.02
CA ASP A 191 -1.12 15.45 0.06
C ASP A 191 -2.56 15.03 0.34
N ASP A 192 -2.78 13.71 0.60
CA ASP A 192 -4.12 13.20 0.88
C ASP A 192 -4.10 12.00 1.84
N ILE A 193 -5.14 11.91 2.66
CA ILE A 193 -5.45 10.77 3.52
C ILE A 193 -6.60 10.00 2.86
N VAL A 194 -6.33 8.76 2.48
CA VAL A 194 -7.24 7.94 1.68
C VAL A 194 -7.81 6.82 2.53
N LEU A 195 -9.13 6.82 2.70
CA LEU A 195 -9.85 5.81 3.47
C LEU A 195 -10.25 4.65 2.58
N PHE A 196 -9.91 3.44 3.00
CA PHE A 196 -10.30 2.19 2.36
C PHE A 196 -11.43 1.54 3.15
N LYS A 197 -12.56 1.34 2.50
CA LYS A 197 -13.71 0.70 3.11
C LYS A 197 -13.56 -0.82 3.17
N PRO A 198 -14.23 -1.50 4.12
CA PRO A 198 -14.38 -2.94 4.11
C PRO A 198 -15.02 -3.41 2.80
N LEU A 199 -14.57 -4.57 2.30
CA LEU A 199 -15.10 -5.17 1.08
C LEU A 199 -16.46 -5.81 1.35
N GLN A 200 -17.43 -5.53 0.48
CA GLN A 200 -18.75 -6.14 0.51
C GLN A 200 -18.77 -7.51 -0.21
N LYS A 201 -19.82 -8.29 -0.03
CA LYS A 201 -19.93 -9.65 -0.60
C LYS A 201 -19.77 -9.65 -2.12
N GLU A 202 -20.39 -8.73 -2.80
CA GLU A 202 -20.33 -8.59 -4.26
C GLU A 202 -18.91 -8.29 -4.76
N GLU A 203 -18.16 -7.54 -3.98
CA GLU A 203 -16.76 -7.21 -4.25
C GLU A 203 -15.85 -8.43 -4.02
N LEU A 204 -16.17 -9.23 -3.00
CA LEU A 204 -15.44 -10.47 -2.70
C LEU A 204 -15.67 -11.53 -3.80
N TYR A 205 -16.86 -11.65 -4.37
CA TYR A 205 -17.11 -12.51 -5.54
C TYR A 205 -16.26 -12.12 -6.73
N LYS A 206 -16.16 -10.82 -7.04
CA LYS A 206 -15.28 -10.32 -8.11
C LYS A 206 -13.82 -10.67 -7.86
N ILE A 207 -13.37 -10.63 -6.60
CA ILE A 207 -12.00 -10.99 -6.23
C ILE A 207 -11.74 -12.49 -6.40
N ILE A 208 -12.73 -13.34 -6.09
CA ILE A 208 -12.65 -14.79 -6.37
C ILE A 208 -12.44 -15.00 -7.87
N ASP A 209 -13.29 -14.40 -8.71
CA ASP A 209 -13.22 -14.54 -10.17
C ASP A 209 -11.88 -14.06 -10.72
N MET A 210 -11.38 -12.91 -10.27
CA MET A 210 -10.07 -12.40 -10.67
C MET A 210 -8.93 -13.33 -10.26
N THR A 211 -8.97 -13.85 -9.02
CA THR A 211 -7.93 -14.76 -8.52
C THR A 211 -7.90 -16.07 -9.31
N VAL A 212 -9.07 -16.61 -9.64
CA VAL A 212 -9.17 -17.83 -10.48
C VAL A 212 -8.67 -17.55 -11.89
N SER A 213 -9.03 -16.41 -12.47
CA SER A 213 -8.53 -16.01 -13.79
C SER A 213 -7.01 -15.84 -13.84
N GLU A 214 -6.41 -15.33 -12.77
CA GLU A 214 -4.95 -15.25 -12.63
C GLU A 214 -4.29 -16.64 -12.63
N ILE A 215 -4.91 -17.62 -11.95
CA ILE A 215 -4.44 -19.01 -11.92
C ILE A 215 -4.59 -19.64 -13.31
N GLU A 216 -5.75 -19.46 -13.94
CA GLU A 216 -6.02 -19.99 -15.28
C GLU A 216 -5.04 -19.45 -16.33
N ASN A 217 -4.72 -18.15 -16.26
CA ASN A 217 -3.71 -17.55 -17.13
C ASN A 217 -2.31 -18.13 -16.93
N ARG A 218 -1.93 -18.50 -15.71
CA ARG A 218 -0.65 -19.17 -15.43
C ARG A 218 -0.62 -20.62 -15.97
N LEU A 219 -1.77 -21.25 -16.06
CA LEU A 219 -1.92 -22.63 -16.54
C LEU A 219 -2.27 -22.73 -18.04
N LYS A 220 -2.35 -21.60 -18.74
CA LYS A 220 -2.77 -21.53 -20.14
C LYS A 220 -1.94 -22.42 -21.07
N ASP A 221 -0.62 -22.48 -20.84
CA ASP A 221 0.30 -23.27 -21.66
C ASP A 221 0.14 -24.78 -21.44
N ILE A 222 -0.46 -25.17 -20.32
CA ILE A 222 -0.78 -26.59 -19.98
C ILE A 222 -2.18 -26.98 -20.46
N GLY A 223 -2.99 -26.00 -20.91
CA GLY A 223 -4.33 -26.24 -21.42
C GLY A 223 -5.38 -26.52 -20.34
N VAL A 224 -5.10 -26.19 -19.09
CA VAL A 224 -6.03 -26.36 -17.95
C VAL A 224 -7.00 -25.18 -17.91
N LYS A 225 -8.29 -25.48 -17.84
CA LYS A 225 -9.37 -24.52 -17.61
C LYS A 225 -9.96 -24.74 -16.24
N ILE A 226 -10.27 -23.65 -15.54
CA ILE A 226 -10.90 -23.68 -14.22
C ILE A 226 -12.29 -23.07 -14.35
N ASN A 227 -13.32 -23.84 -14.05
CA ASN A 227 -14.69 -23.38 -14.02
C ASN A 227 -15.21 -23.46 -12.59
N LEU A 228 -15.51 -22.33 -11.98
CA LEU A 228 -16.18 -22.25 -10.69
C LEU A 228 -17.66 -21.91 -10.92
N ASP A 229 -18.52 -22.79 -10.49
CA ASP A 229 -19.94 -22.47 -10.41
C ASP A 229 -20.27 -21.55 -9.23
N GLU A 230 -21.49 -21.03 -9.18
CA GLU A 230 -21.92 -20.10 -8.12
C GLU A 230 -21.94 -20.76 -6.74
N ASP A 231 -22.20 -22.07 -6.66
CA ASP A 231 -22.18 -22.80 -5.39
C ASP A 231 -20.78 -22.95 -4.84
N CYS A 232 -19.78 -23.19 -5.69
CA CYS A 232 -18.38 -23.19 -5.31
C CYS A 232 -17.92 -21.80 -4.82
N LYS A 233 -18.28 -20.74 -5.51
CA LYS A 233 -17.96 -19.37 -5.08
C LYS A 233 -18.58 -19.05 -3.72
N LYS A 234 -19.83 -19.44 -3.54
CA LYS A 234 -20.53 -19.27 -2.26
C LYS A 234 -19.87 -20.06 -1.14
N LEU A 235 -19.46 -21.31 -1.40
CA LEU A 235 -18.73 -22.12 -0.43
C LEU A 235 -17.38 -21.47 -0.03
N ILE A 236 -16.63 -20.94 -1.00
CA ILE A 236 -15.39 -20.20 -0.74
C ILE A 236 -15.69 -19.01 0.17
N LEU A 237 -16.71 -18.22 -0.16
CA LEU A 237 -17.07 -17.04 0.61
C LEU A 237 -17.50 -17.42 2.03
N ASP A 238 -18.41 -18.38 2.19
CA ASP A 238 -18.93 -18.81 3.50
C ASP A 238 -17.80 -19.38 4.39
N SER A 239 -16.83 -20.06 3.78
CA SER A 239 -15.66 -20.62 4.48
C SER A 239 -14.61 -19.56 4.87
N THR A 240 -14.64 -18.39 4.23
CA THR A 240 -13.60 -17.36 4.37
C THR A 240 -14.14 -16.03 4.86
N TYR A 241 -15.47 -15.90 4.96
CA TYR A 241 -16.09 -14.63 5.29
C TYR A 241 -15.68 -14.15 6.69
N SER A 242 -14.88 -13.10 6.70
CA SER A 242 -14.50 -12.40 7.91
C SER A 242 -14.28 -10.94 7.54
N PHE A 243 -15.04 -10.04 8.15
CA PHE A 243 -14.91 -8.60 7.95
C PHE A 243 -13.49 -8.08 8.25
N ASN A 244 -12.76 -8.77 9.15
CA ASN A 244 -11.46 -8.30 9.63
C ASN A 244 -10.29 -8.56 8.66
N TYR A 245 -10.42 -9.53 7.74
CA TYR A 245 -9.27 -9.99 6.94
C TYR A 245 -9.45 -9.85 5.42
N GLY A 246 -10.63 -9.44 4.97
CA GLY A 246 -10.89 -9.10 3.56
C GLY A 246 -10.43 -10.17 2.55
N ALA A 247 -9.94 -9.71 1.41
CA ALA A 247 -9.51 -10.57 0.30
C ALA A 247 -8.31 -11.48 0.59
N ARG A 248 -7.51 -11.19 1.64
CA ARG A 248 -6.30 -11.99 1.95
C ARG A 248 -6.65 -13.44 2.30
N ILE A 249 -7.72 -13.67 3.06
CA ILE A 249 -8.15 -15.02 3.43
C ILE A 249 -8.67 -15.76 2.20
N ILE A 250 -9.43 -15.11 1.32
CA ILE A 250 -9.94 -15.71 0.08
C ILE A 250 -8.78 -16.18 -0.80
N LYS A 251 -7.79 -15.33 -1.06
CA LYS A 251 -6.61 -15.70 -1.85
C LYS A 251 -5.88 -16.90 -1.22
N ARG A 252 -5.71 -16.92 0.09
CA ARG A 252 -5.08 -18.04 0.82
C ARG A 252 -5.91 -19.32 0.74
N TYR A 253 -7.23 -19.23 0.84
CA TYR A 253 -8.12 -20.38 0.73
C TYR A 253 -8.05 -21.00 -0.69
N ILE A 254 -8.12 -20.18 -1.73
CA ILE A 254 -8.00 -20.60 -3.12
C ILE A 254 -6.65 -21.29 -3.35
N GLN A 255 -5.57 -20.68 -2.87
CA GLN A 255 -4.23 -21.27 -2.98
C GLN A 255 -4.15 -22.65 -2.33
N LYS A 256 -4.65 -22.77 -1.10
CA LYS A 256 -4.56 -24.01 -0.34
C LYS A 256 -5.46 -25.12 -0.89
N ASN A 257 -6.68 -24.80 -1.32
CA ASN A 257 -7.69 -25.81 -1.65
C ASN A 257 -7.87 -26.02 -3.16
N ILE A 258 -7.55 -25.02 -3.99
CA ILE A 258 -7.71 -25.10 -5.44
C ILE A 258 -6.36 -25.28 -6.14
N GLU A 259 -5.39 -24.37 -5.91
CA GLU A 259 -4.06 -24.50 -6.57
C GLU A 259 -3.35 -25.80 -6.17
N THR A 260 -3.44 -26.22 -4.90
CA THR A 260 -2.82 -27.47 -4.44
C THR A 260 -3.48 -28.68 -5.08
N GLU A 261 -4.80 -28.71 -5.20
CA GLU A 261 -5.52 -29.81 -5.88
C GLU A 261 -5.19 -29.89 -7.37
N ILE A 262 -5.09 -28.75 -8.04
CA ILE A 262 -4.68 -28.69 -9.44
C ILE A 262 -3.25 -29.21 -9.58
N ALA A 263 -2.32 -28.75 -8.73
CA ALA A 263 -0.92 -29.15 -8.76
C ALA A 263 -0.71 -30.67 -8.51
N THR A 264 -1.63 -31.32 -7.78
CA THR A 264 -1.56 -32.78 -7.56
C THR A 264 -2.11 -33.59 -8.71
N LYS A 265 -2.85 -32.97 -9.64
CA LYS A 265 -3.50 -33.64 -10.78
C LYS A 265 -2.77 -33.41 -12.12
N ILE A 266 -1.84 -32.47 -12.16
CA ILE A 266 -0.92 -32.21 -13.27
C ILE A 266 0.34 -33.08 -13.10
#